data_580ab48faf5d2d61b3f66dec80f0cde7
#
_entry.id   580ab48faf5d2d61b3f66dec80f0cde7
#
_cell.length_a   1.000
_cell.length_b   1.000
_cell.length_c   1.000
_cell.angle_alpha   90.00
_cell.angle_beta   90.00
_cell.angle_gamma   90.00
#
_symmetry.space_group_name_H-M   'P 1'
#
loop_
_entity.id
_entity.type
_entity.pdbx_description
1 polymer ?
#
loop_
_entity_poly.entity_id
_entity_poly.type
_entity_poly.pdbx_seq_one_letter_code
_entity_poly.pdbx_strand_id
1 'polypeptide(L)'
;MSPLPKRALLAITSYHGPFYPNGDNTGLYYTEALHPYTVLTAAGFQVDLASETGEYGIDPHSVTKTALTDADALVYNDKQNDFNQKLAQIKKASDLDPTAYGLFFASAGHGTLFDYPKAKGLIAIAESVWARGGVVSAVCHAPAILPHIKDQATGKSIINGRTVTGFTDKGEVELNLMDKIKELGLVPITQGAIQAGATYKEPEGAFDVFTVVDGRLVTGTNPPSAHATAVKAVEAFEKL
;
A
#
# COMPACT_ATOMS: atom_id res chain seq x y z
N MET A 1 28.54 2.87 -2.08
CA MET A 1 27.29 3.67 -2.14
C MET A 1 27.05 4.23 -0.74
N SER A 2 26.50 5.44 -0.63
CA SER A 2 26.12 5.96 0.70
C SER A 2 25.00 5.07 1.27
N PRO A 3 24.94 4.88 2.60
CA PRO A 3 23.89 4.10 3.22
C PRO A 3 22.51 4.70 2.91
N LEU A 4 21.51 3.85 2.72
CA LEU A 4 20.14 4.29 2.48
C LEU A 4 19.59 5.02 3.73
N PRO A 5 18.82 6.10 3.55
CA PRO A 5 18.17 6.77 4.67
C PRO A 5 17.21 5.81 5.39
N LYS A 6 17.28 5.75 6.74
CA LYS A 6 16.28 5.04 7.55
C LYS A 6 15.01 5.89 7.68
N ARG A 7 14.47 6.25 6.52
CA ARG A 7 13.25 7.03 6.35
C ARG A 7 12.31 6.32 5.38
N ALA A 8 11.06 6.20 5.74
CA ALA A 8 10.04 5.54 4.96
C ALA A 8 8.97 6.53 4.49
N LEU A 9 8.52 6.38 3.25
CA LEU A 9 7.28 6.96 2.80
C LEU A 9 6.17 5.93 2.93
N LEU A 10 5.14 6.24 3.70
CA LEU A 10 3.89 5.51 3.75
C LEU A 10 2.89 6.22 2.83
N ALA A 11 2.62 5.61 1.68
CA ALA A 11 1.73 6.15 0.67
C ALA A 11 0.27 5.85 1.03
N ILE A 12 -0.59 6.85 0.85
CA ILE A 12 -2.03 6.83 1.13
C ILE A 12 -2.77 7.15 -0.15
N THR A 13 -3.92 6.49 -0.42
CA THR A 13 -4.77 6.86 -1.55
C THR A 13 -5.36 8.26 -1.38
N SER A 14 -5.38 9.02 -2.45
CA SER A 14 -6.10 10.30 -2.51
C SER A 14 -7.58 10.12 -2.85
N TYR A 15 -7.95 8.95 -3.38
CA TYR A 15 -9.32 8.71 -3.79
C TYR A 15 -10.22 8.52 -2.57
N HIS A 16 -11.29 9.29 -2.54
CA HIS A 16 -12.41 9.12 -1.60
C HIS A 16 -13.70 9.42 -2.35
N GLY A 17 -14.41 8.38 -2.74
CA GLY A 17 -15.60 8.52 -3.57
C GLY A 17 -16.45 7.25 -3.62
N PRO A 18 -17.66 7.33 -4.22
CA PRO A 18 -18.60 6.23 -4.27
C PRO A 18 -18.00 4.97 -4.90
N PHE A 19 -18.20 3.85 -4.25
CA PHE A 19 -17.70 2.55 -4.72
C PHE A 19 -18.64 1.40 -4.36
N TYR A 20 -19.08 1.33 -3.10
CA TYR A 20 -19.88 0.22 -2.62
C TYR A 20 -21.30 0.21 -3.21
N PRO A 21 -21.97 -0.95 -3.31
CA PRO A 21 -23.33 -1.05 -3.88
C PRO A 21 -24.37 -0.19 -3.15
N ASN A 22 -24.17 0.08 -1.86
CA ASN A 22 -25.03 0.95 -1.05
C ASN A 22 -24.77 2.45 -1.24
N GLY A 23 -23.79 2.80 -2.09
CA GLY A 23 -23.38 4.19 -2.35
C GLY A 23 -22.31 4.72 -1.42
N ASP A 24 -21.84 3.93 -0.46
CA ASP A 24 -20.73 4.36 0.43
C ASP A 24 -19.46 4.64 -0.37
N ASN A 25 -18.69 5.59 0.13
CA ASN A 25 -17.37 5.88 -0.42
C ASN A 25 -16.38 4.82 0.01
N THR A 26 -15.43 4.50 -0.88
CA THR A 26 -14.18 3.88 -0.48
C THR A 26 -13.10 4.94 -0.28
N GLY A 27 -11.95 4.54 0.23
CA GLY A 27 -10.81 5.39 0.50
C GLY A 27 -9.68 4.60 1.13
N LEU A 28 -9.01 5.18 2.12
CA LEU A 28 -7.99 4.51 2.92
C LEU A 28 -8.62 3.45 3.83
N TYR A 29 -8.14 2.22 3.77
CA TYR A 29 -8.41 1.21 4.80
C TYR A 29 -7.49 1.48 6.00
N TYR A 30 -8.06 1.99 7.09
CA TYR A 30 -7.33 2.63 8.19
C TYR A 30 -6.19 1.78 8.77
N THR A 31 -6.45 0.51 9.08
CA THR A 31 -5.44 -0.37 9.69
C THR A 31 -4.31 -0.74 8.75
N GLU A 32 -4.52 -0.65 7.43
CA GLU A 32 -3.48 -0.91 6.44
C GLU A 32 -2.45 0.23 6.33
N ALA A 33 -2.72 1.38 6.95
CA ALA A 33 -1.74 2.42 7.18
C ALA A 33 -1.26 2.44 8.63
N LEU A 34 -2.15 2.26 9.62
CA LEU A 34 -1.79 2.27 11.04
C LEU A 34 -0.78 1.18 11.40
N HIS A 35 -1.01 -0.07 10.98
CA HIS A 35 -0.13 -1.17 11.34
C HIS A 35 1.27 -1.02 10.72
N PRO A 36 1.44 -0.70 9.41
CA PRO A 36 2.76 -0.39 8.87
C PRO A 36 3.43 0.82 9.52
N TYR A 37 2.69 1.89 9.81
CA TYR A 37 3.23 3.04 10.54
C TYR A 37 3.83 2.61 11.88
N THR A 38 3.09 1.83 12.65
CA THR A 38 3.52 1.35 13.96
C THR A 38 4.79 0.48 13.86
N VAL A 39 4.82 -0.46 12.92
CA VAL A 39 5.99 -1.34 12.71
C VAL A 39 7.22 -0.54 12.28
N LEU A 40 7.07 0.35 11.31
CA LEU A 40 8.17 1.15 10.77
C LEU A 40 8.74 2.10 11.83
N THR A 41 7.89 2.77 12.61
CA THR A 41 8.34 3.66 13.67
C THR A 41 9.01 2.89 14.80
N ALA A 42 8.48 1.74 15.21
CA ALA A 42 9.10 0.87 16.21
C ALA A 42 10.46 0.34 15.74
N ALA A 43 10.65 0.12 14.45
CA ALA A 43 11.94 -0.24 13.85
C ALA A 43 12.90 0.95 13.70
N GLY A 44 12.53 2.16 14.13
CA GLY A 44 13.36 3.36 14.12
C GLY A 44 13.38 4.10 12.79
N PHE A 45 12.43 3.86 11.89
CA PHE A 45 12.26 4.69 10.70
C PHE A 45 11.61 6.04 11.04
N GLN A 46 12.10 7.09 10.42
CA GLN A 46 11.33 8.31 10.30
C GLN A 46 10.26 8.08 9.20
N VAL A 47 8.98 8.17 9.57
CA VAL A 47 7.87 7.89 8.63
C VAL A 47 7.18 9.18 8.23
N ASP A 48 7.13 9.45 6.92
CA ASP A 48 6.25 10.46 6.33
C ASP A 48 5.02 9.78 5.71
N LEU A 49 3.86 10.46 5.82
CA LEU A 49 2.65 10.07 5.13
C LEU A 49 2.43 11.02 3.95
N ALA A 50 2.17 10.46 2.78
CA ALA A 50 1.82 11.26 1.60
C ALA A 50 0.77 10.58 0.73
N SER A 51 -0.02 11.39 0.06
CA SER A 51 -0.88 10.98 -1.03
C SER A 51 -0.53 11.76 -2.30
N GLU A 52 -1.07 11.36 -3.44
CA GLU A 52 -0.77 12.05 -4.71
C GLU A 52 -1.18 13.53 -4.66
N THR A 53 -2.31 13.84 -4.04
CA THR A 53 -2.86 15.22 -4.00
C THR A 53 -2.63 15.97 -2.69
N GLY A 54 -2.19 15.29 -1.63
CA GLY A 54 -2.15 15.84 -0.26
C GLY A 54 -3.50 15.74 0.46
N GLU A 55 -4.44 14.99 -0.11
CA GLU A 55 -5.76 14.74 0.48
C GLU A 55 -5.97 13.23 0.66
N TYR A 56 -6.91 12.84 1.51
CA TYR A 56 -7.35 11.47 1.73
C TYR A 56 -8.77 11.45 2.30
N GLY A 57 -9.39 10.27 2.28
CA GLY A 57 -10.59 9.99 3.05
C GLY A 57 -10.55 8.56 3.56
N ILE A 58 -11.08 8.33 4.75
CA ILE A 58 -11.12 7.00 5.36
C ILE A 58 -12.31 6.23 4.79
N ASP A 59 -12.07 4.99 4.41
CA ASP A 59 -13.11 4.05 4.04
C ASP A 59 -13.94 3.71 5.30
N PRO A 60 -15.26 4.00 5.34
CA PRO A 60 -16.08 3.76 6.52
C PRO A 60 -16.15 2.28 6.92
N HIS A 61 -15.99 1.36 5.97
CA HIS A 61 -15.97 -0.08 6.25
C HIS A 61 -14.72 -0.51 7.03
N SER A 62 -13.63 0.29 6.96
CA SER A 62 -12.37 0.00 7.64
C SER A 62 -12.34 0.38 9.12
N VAL A 63 -13.35 1.12 9.59
CA VAL A 63 -13.41 1.63 10.98
C VAL A 63 -14.63 1.15 11.75
N THR A 64 -15.25 0.07 11.28
CA THR A 64 -16.34 -0.60 11.97
C THR A 64 -15.83 -1.40 13.18
N LYS A 65 -16.73 -1.78 14.10
CA LYS A 65 -16.41 -2.64 15.24
C LYS A 65 -15.79 -3.99 14.86
N THR A 66 -16.09 -4.48 13.66
CA THR A 66 -15.58 -5.76 13.16
C THR A 66 -14.24 -5.61 12.43
N ALA A 67 -13.92 -4.41 11.99
CA ALA A 67 -12.70 -4.10 11.25
C ALA A 67 -11.54 -3.66 12.18
N LEU A 68 -11.87 -3.02 13.29
CA LEU A 68 -10.88 -2.56 14.27
C LEU A 68 -10.82 -3.53 15.45
N THR A 69 -9.60 -3.84 15.89
CA THR A 69 -9.40 -4.40 17.24
C THR A 69 -9.67 -3.32 18.31
N ASP A 70 -9.82 -3.71 19.58
CA ASP A 70 -9.97 -2.73 20.67
C ASP A 70 -8.79 -1.75 20.71
N ALA A 71 -7.56 -2.24 20.47
CA ALA A 71 -6.36 -1.41 20.42
C ALA A 71 -6.39 -0.42 19.25
N ASP A 72 -6.79 -0.87 18.04
CA ASP A 72 -6.92 0.00 16.87
C ASP A 72 -8.00 1.07 17.09
N ALA A 73 -9.12 0.69 17.72
CA ALA A 73 -10.20 1.62 18.05
C ALA A 73 -9.77 2.71 19.03
N LEU A 74 -8.92 2.38 20.01
CA LEU A 74 -8.34 3.38 20.91
C LEU A 74 -7.49 4.39 20.13
N VAL A 75 -6.63 3.92 19.23
CA VAL A 75 -5.83 4.81 18.37
C VAL A 75 -6.73 5.63 17.44
N TYR A 76 -7.70 5.01 16.79
CA TYR A 76 -8.61 5.71 15.85
C TYR A 76 -9.36 6.88 16.52
N ASN A 77 -9.79 6.69 17.77
CA ASN A 77 -10.52 7.70 18.54
C ASN A 77 -9.62 8.76 19.18
N ASP A 78 -8.33 8.51 19.31
CA ASP A 78 -7.36 9.46 19.88
C ASP A 78 -6.77 10.36 18.80
N LYS A 79 -7.35 11.54 18.62
CA LYS A 79 -6.86 12.54 17.64
C LYS A 79 -5.48 13.11 17.99
N GLN A 80 -4.97 12.89 19.21
CA GLN A 80 -3.64 13.32 19.63
C GLN A 80 -2.58 12.24 19.36
N ASN A 81 -2.99 11.04 18.96
CA ASN A 81 -2.06 10.00 18.55
C ASN A 81 -1.21 10.44 17.36
N ASP A 82 0.09 10.17 17.40
CA ASP A 82 1.07 10.59 16.39
C ASP A 82 0.67 10.20 14.96
N PHE A 83 0.12 8.99 14.79
CA PHE A 83 -0.34 8.56 13.47
C PHE A 83 -1.47 9.43 12.94
N ASN A 84 -2.49 9.70 13.77
CA ASN A 84 -3.64 10.53 13.38
C ASN A 84 -3.23 11.98 13.13
N GLN A 85 -2.29 12.53 13.90
CA GLN A 85 -1.74 13.86 13.65
C GLN A 85 -0.98 13.94 12.32
N LYS A 86 -0.15 12.93 12.03
CA LYS A 86 0.55 12.84 10.73
C LYS A 86 -0.41 12.66 9.57
N LEU A 87 -1.45 11.84 9.76
CA LEU A 87 -2.47 11.63 8.74
C LEU A 87 -3.26 12.92 8.47
N ALA A 88 -3.59 13.69 9.51
CA ALA A 88 -4.24 15.00 9.36
C ALA A 88 -3.34 16.05 8.67
N GLN A 89 -2.01 15.85 8.68
CA GLN A 89 -1.02 16.71 8.03
C GLN A 89 -0.39 16.01 6.81
N ILE A 90 -1.16 15.15 6.13
CA ILE A 90 -0.69 14.39 4.99
C ILE A 90 -0.05 15.29 3.94
N LYS A 91 1.08 14.86 3.39
CA LYS A 91 1.83 15.64 2.41
C LYS A 91 1.39 15.30 0.99
N LYS A 92 1.53 16.26 0.10
CA LYS A 92 1.41 16.01 -1.33
C LYS A 92 2.71 15.39 -1.85
N ALA A 93 2.62 14.29 -2.61
CA ALA A 93 3.78 13.55 -3.08
C ALA A 93 4.75 14.41 -3.91
N SER A 94 4.23 15.33 -4.73
CA SER A 94 5.06 16.24 -5.55
C SER A 94 5.91 17.23 -4.76
N ASP A 95 5.60 17.44 -3.47
CA ASP A 95 6.32 18.40 -2.61
C ASP A 95 7.46 17.73 -1.84
N LEU A 96 7.64 16.43 -2.02
CA LEU A 96 8.65 15.62 -1.32
C LEU A 96 9.87 15.40 -2.21
N ASP A 97 11.04 15.35 -1.57
CA ASP A 97 12.27 14.91 -2.22
C ASP A 97 12.29 13.38 -2.36
N PRO A 98 12.21 12.83 -3.60
CA PRO A 98 12.22 11.39 -3.81
C PRO A 98 13.48 10.68 -3.30
N THR A 99 14.58 11.42 -3.11
CA THR A 99 15.85 10.85 -2.63
C THR A 99 15.92 10.72 -1.11
N ALA A 100 14.95 11.26 -0.37
CA ALA A 100 14.93 11.24 1.09
C ALA A 100 14.57 9.87 1.69
N TYR A 101 14.08 8.92 0.91
CA TYR A 101 13.50 7.68 1.42
C TYR A 101 14.33 6.45 1.05
N GLY A 102 14.55 5.54 2.02
CA GLY A 102 15.13 4.22 1.79
C GLY A 102 14.10 3.11 1.65
N LEU A 103 12.84 3.37 2.08
CA LEU A 103 11.72 2.45 2.01
C LEU A 103 10.46 3.17 1.53
N PHE A 104 9.74 2.55 0.59
CA PHE A 104 8.40 2.96 0.14
C PHE A 104 7.40 1.88 0.52
N PHE A 105 6.36 2.24 1.26
CA PHE A 105 5.27 1.35 1.62
C PHE A 105 3.95 1.91 1.13
N ALA A 106 3.27 1.21 0.23
CA ALA A 106 1.94 1.57 -0.23
C ALA A 106 0.87 0.92 0.65
N SER A 107 0.12 1.74 1.39
CA SER A 107 -1.09 1.32 2.10
C SER A 107 -2.28 1.29 1.17
N ALA A 108 -3.38 0.67 1.59
CA ALA A 108 -4.48 0.39 0.69
C ALA A 108 -5.86 0.79 1.19
N GLY A 109 -6.81 0.19 0.56
CA GLY A 109 -8.24 0.33 0.47
C GLY A 109 -8.59 0.31 -1.02
N HIS A 110 -9.84 0.03 -1.39
CA HIS A 110 -10.25 -0.03 -2.80
C HIS A 110 -10.03 1.30 -3.55
N GLY A 111 -9.90 2.42 -2.84
CA GLY A 111 -9.56 3.73 -3.42
C GLY A 111 -8.29 3.69 -4.27
N THR A 112 -7.31 2.84 -3.91
CA THR A 112 -6.04 2.71 -4.64
C THR A 112 -6.21 2.19 -6.07
N LEU A 113 -7.28 1.46 -6.38
CA LEU A 113 -7.58 1.02 -7.75
C LEU A 113 -7.86 2.20 -8.70
N PHE A 114 -8.31 3.35 -8.16
CA PHE A 114 -8.67 4.53 -8.94
C PHE A 114 -7.48 5.47 -9.20
N ASP A 115 -6.61 5.65 -8.21
CA ASP A 115 -5.57 6.70 -8.27
C ASP A 115 -4.15 6.16 -8.40
N TYR A 116 -3.78 5.06 -7.76
CA TYR A 116 -2.41 4.54 -7.76
C TYR A 116 -1.84 4.23 -9.15
N PRO A 117 -2.60 3.70 -10.12
CA PRO A 117 -2.07 3.48 -11.48
C PRO A 117 -1.58 4.75 -12.19
N LYS A 118 -1.99 5.92 -11.72
CA LYS A 118 -1.66 7.23 -12.32
C LYS A 118 -1.08 8.24 -11.31
N ALA A 119 -0.70 7.79 -10.13
CA ALA A 119 -0.12 8.60 -9.05
C ALA A 119 1.36 8.92 -9.33
N LYS A 120 1.61 9.87 -10.23
CA LYS A 120 2.95 10.17 -10.76
C LYS A 120 3.96 10.55 -9.69
N GLY A 121 3.54 11.31 -8.67
CA GLY A 121 4.41 11.72 -7.56
C GLY A 121 4.81 10.54 -6.70
N LEU A 122 3.85 9.69 -6.30
CA LEU A 122 4.12 8.48 -5.53
C LEU A 122 4.98 7.48 -6.33
N ILE A 123 4.68 7.29 -7.62
CA ILE A 123 5.45 6.42 -8.52
C ILE A 123 6.90 6.91 -8.61
N ALA A 124 7.13 8.21 -8.80
CA ALA A 124 8.49 8.77 -8.88
C ALA A 124 9.30 8.55 -7.60
N ILE A 125 8.66 8.64 -6.43
CA ILE A 125 9.33 8.35 -5.15
C ILE A 125 9.67 6.85 -5.07
N ALA A 126 8.75 5.96 -5.41
CA ALA A 126 8.98 4.51 -5.41
C ALA A 126 10.09 4.10 -6.40
N GLU A 127 10.13 4.70 -7.60
CA GLU A 127 11.20 4.50 -8.59
C GLU A 127 12.56 4.97 -8.06
N SER A 128 12.61 6.12 -7.38
CA SER A 128 13.83 6.62 -6.74
C SER A 128 14.32 5.68 -5.63
N VAL A 129 13.42 5.19 -4.77
CA VAL A 129 13.75 4.20 -3.73
C VAL A 129 14.30 2.93 -4.38
N TRP A 130 13.62 2.41 -5.41
CA TRP A 130 14.04 1.19 -6.10
C TRP A 130 15.40 1.34 -6.78
N ALA A 131 15.62 2.42 -7.54
CA ALA A 131 16.85 2.68 -8.26
C ALA A 131 18.08 2.79 -7.36
N ARG A 132 17.91 3.27 -6.11
CA ARG A 132 18.96 3.38 -5.11
C ARG A 132 19.16 2.12 -4.27
N GLY A 133 18.44 1.03 -4.58
CA GLY A 133 18.56 -0.23 -3.88
C GLY A 133 17.67 -0.37 -2.66
N GLY A 134 16.75 0.56 -2.40
CA GLY A 134 15.82 0.54 -1.28
C GLY A 134 14.67 -0.48 -1.45
N VAL A 135 13.83 -0.58 -0.44
CA VAL A 135 12.71 -1.53 -0.38
C VAL A 135 11.44 -0.87 -0.89
N VAL A 136 10.70 -1.57 -1.77
CA VAL A 136 9.34 -1.22 -2.17
C VAL A 136 8.37 -2.27 -1.63
N SER A 137 7.33 -1.82 -0.95
CA SER A 137 6.32 -2.70 -0.34
C SER A 137 4.91 -2.21 -0.64
N ALA A 138 3.96 -3.14 -0.71
CA ALA A 138 2.55 -2.84 -0.93
C ALA A 138 1.65 -3.92 -0.31
N VAL A 139 0.45 -3.56 0.16
CA VAL A 139 -0.50 -4.51 0.76
C VAL A 139 -1.88 -4.38 0.11
N CYS A 140 -2.67 -5.45 0.11
CA CYS A 140 -4.08 -5.47 -0.29
C CYS A 140 -4.29 -5.00 -1.73
N HIS A 141 -4.93 -3.85 -1.96
CA HIS A 141 -5.14 -3.23 -3.27
C HIS A 141 -4.00 -2.29 -3.71
N ALA A 142 -3.07 -1.98 -2.80
CA ALA A 142 -1.95 -1.10 -3.14
C ALA A 142 -0.99 -1.65 -4.21
N PRO A 143 -0.86 -2.98 -4.44
CA PRO A 143 -0.12 -3.49 -5.58
C PRO A 143 -0.59 -2.97 -6.94
N ALA A 144 -1.74 -2.29 -7.04
CA ALA A 144 -2.18 -1.55 -8.24
C ALA A 144 -1.14 -0.52 -8.73
N ILE A 145 -0.27 0.00 -7.85
CA ILE A 145 0.80 0.94 -8.22
C ILE A 145 1.99 0.25 -8.91
N LEU A 146 2.26 -1.01 -8.53
CA LEU A 146 3.51 -1.72 -8.87
C LEU A 146 3.75 -1.89 -10.38
N PRO A 147 2.73 -2.19 -11.22
CA PRO A 147 2.89 -2.24 -12.68
C PRO A 147 3.45 -0.95 -13.29
N HIS A 148 3.24 0.18 -12.62
CA HIS A 148 3.58 1.52 -13.10
C HIS A 148 4.92 2.06 -12.58
N ILE A 149 5.53 1.39 -11.59
CA ILE A 149 6.88 1.70 -11.09
C ILE A 149 7.89 1.02 -12.00
N LYS A 150 8.74 1.79 -12.66
CA LYS A 150 9.73 1.26 -13.61
C LYS A 150 11.09 1.08 -12.97
N ASP A 151 11.70 -0.05 -13.27
CA ASP A 151 13.13 -0.26 -13.06
C ASP A 151 13.89 0.46 -14.18
N GLN A 152 14.62 1.50 -13.83
CA GLN A 152 15.38 2.32 -14.79
C GLN A 152 16.44 1.51 -15.55
N ALA A 153 16.97 0.43 -14.95
CA ALA A 153 17.97 -0.42 -15.58
C ALA A 153 17.38 -1.27 -16.71
N THR A 154 16.10 -1.63 -16.63
CA THR A 154 15.46 -2.52 -17.61
C THR A 154 14.38 -1.83 -18.44
N GLY A 155 13.87 -0.69 -17.98
CA GLY A 155 12.71 0.00 -18.56
C GLY A 155 11.38 -0.71 -18.35
N LYS A 156 11.38 -1.87 -17.64
CA LYS A 156 10.20 -2.67 -17.31
C LYS A 156 9.68 -2.32 -15.93
N SER A 157 8.46 -2.79 -15.61
CA SER A 157 7.96 -2.72 -14.24
C SER A 157 8.90 -3.44 -13.26
N ILE A 158 9.01 -2.92 -12.03
CA ILE A 158 9.80 -3.57 -10.96
C ILE A 158 9.29 -4.97 -10.61
N ILE A 159 8.04 -5.30 -10.94
CA ILE A 159 7.47 -6.63 -10.72
C ILE A 159 7.69 -7.60 -11.90
N ASN A 160 8.21 -7.14 -13.04
CA ASN A 160 8.44 -8.00 -14.18
C ASN A 160 9.43 -9.14 -13.83
N GLY A 161 9.01 -10.38 -14.01
CA GLY A 161 9.78 -11.58 -13.66
C GLY A 161 9.88 -11.89 -12.17
N ARG A 162 9.13 -11.17 -11.31
CA ARG A 162 9.12 -11.36 -9.85
C ARG A 162 7.81 -11.97 -9.37
N THR A 163 7.85 -12.49 -8.14
CA THR A 163 6.66 -13.02 -7.46
C THR A 163 6.06 -11.95 -6.56
N VAL A 164 4.73 -11.77 -6.67
CA VAL A 164 3.96 -10.81 -5.87
C VAL A 164 2.67 -11.42 -5.37
N THR A 165 2.06 -10.76 -4.40
CA THR A 165 0.67 -10.97 -3.96
C THR A 165 -0.05 -9.64 -3.81
N GLY A 166 -1.34 -9.69 -3.58
CA GLY A 166 -2.22 -8.57 -3.28
C GLY A 166 -3.63 -9.08 -3.03
N PHE A 167 -4.63 -8.21 -3.03
CA PHE A 167 -5.99 -8.63 -2.78
C PHE A 167 -6.48 -9.57 -3.90
N THR A 168 -7.10 -10.69 -3.51
CA THR A 168 -7.39 -11.78 -4.43
C THR A 168 -8.72 -11.59 -5.14
N ASP A 169 -8.82 -12.11 -6.36
CA ASP A 169 -10.11 -12.17 -7.09
C ASP A 169 -11.16 -12.94 -6.29
N LYS A 170 -10.76 -13.99 -5.55
CA LYS A 170 -11.62 -14.73 -4.63
C LYS A 170 -12.18 -13.82 -3.53
N GLY A 171 -11.35 -12.97 -2.94
CA GLY A 171 -11.79 -11.99 -1.92
C GLY A 171 -12.81 -11.00 -2.48
N GLU A 172 -12.59 -10.50 -3.71
CA GLU A 172 -13.57 -9.60 -4.36
C GLU A 172 -14.92 -10.27 -4.61
N VAL A 173 -14.91 -11.55 -4.99
CA VAL A 173 -16.12 -12.34 -5.16
C VAL A 173 -16.84 -12.55 -3.82
N GLU A 174 -16.11 -12.90 -2.76
CA GLU A 174 -16.67 -13.09 -1.41
C GLU A 174 -17.28 -11.79 -0.85
N LEU A 175 -16.69 -10.63 -1.19
CA LEU A 175 -17.21 -9.30 -0.83
C LEU A 175 -18.32 -8.80 -1.76
N ASN A 176 -18.64 -9.53 -2.84
CA ASN A 176 -19.57 -9.11 -3.90
C ASN A 176 -19.17 -7.78 -4.57
N LEU A 177 -17.88 -7.55 -4.76
CA LEU A 177 -17.33 -6.32 -5.35
C LEU A 177 -16.69 -6.52 -6.74
N MET A 178 -16.42 -7.76 -7.16
CA MET A 178 -15.78 -8.05 -8.45
C MET A 178 -16.55 -7.46 -9.65
N ASP A 179 -17.88 -7.55 -9.63
CA ASP A 179 -18.70 -7.01 -10.73
C ASP A 179 -18.65 -5.48 -10.74
N LYS A 180 -18.60 -4.85 -9.56
CA LYS A 180 -18.45 -3.40 -9.45
C LYS A 180 -17.10 -2.91 -9.97
N ILE A 181 -16.02 -3.63 -9.67
CA ILE A 181 -14.68 -3.36 -10.20
C ILE A 181 -14.69 -3.39 -11.74
N LYS A 182 -15.32 -4.41 -12.33
CA LYS A 182 -15.45 -4.55 -13.78
C LYS A 182 -16.32 -3.46 -14.40
N GLU A 183 -17.48 -3.14 -13.78
CA GLU A 183 -18.39 -2.08 -14.22
C GLU A 183 -17.67 -0.73 -14.32
N LEU A 184 -16.80 -0.44 -13.33
CA LEU A 184 -16.03 0.79 -13.28
C LEU A 184 -14.77 0.79 -14.17
N GLY A 185 -14.51 -0.32 -14.87
CA GLY A 185 -13.30 -0.46 -15.69
C GLY A 185 -12.00 -0.48 -14.91
N LEU A 186 -12.06 -0.82 -13.63
CA LEU A 186 -10.87 -0.95 -12.77
C LEU A 186 -10.19 -2.28 -13.03
N VAL A 187 -8.87 -2.31 -12.84
CA VAL A 187 -8.06 -3.51 -13.07
C VAL A 187 -7.89 -4.27 -11.75
N PRO A 188 -8.36 -5.53 -11.63
CA PRO A 188 -8.06 -6.37 -10.49
C PRO A 188 -6.55 -6.55 -10.27
N ILE A 189 -6.12 -6.71 -9.01
CA ILE A 189 -4.69 -6.81 -8.67
C ILE A 189 -4.03 -7.99 -9.37
N THR A 190 -4.67 -9.15 -9.39
CA THR A 190 -4.19 -10.36 -10.09
C THR A 190 -3.93 -10.08 -11.56
N GLN A 191 -4.89 -9.44 -12.23
CA GLN A 191 -4.78 -9.11 -13.66
C GLN A 191 -3.65 -8.11 -13.92
N GLY A 192 -3.56 -7.03 -13.14
CA GLY A 192 -2.50 -6.02 -13.29
C GLY A 192 -1.10 -6.59 -13.08
N ALA A 193 -0.94 -7.47 -12.08
CA ALA A 193 0.32 -8.14 -11.82
C ALA A 193 0.76 -9.05 -12.98
N ILE A 194 -0.14 -9.89 -13.48
CA ILE A 194 0.14 -10.82 -14.59
C ILE A 194 0.46 -10.03 -15.88
N GLN A 195 -0.31 -8.98 -16.20
CA GLN A 195 -0.06 -8.14 -17.36
C GLN A 195 1.31 -7.43 -17.31
N ALA A 196 1.80 -7.11 -16.12
CA ALA A 196 3.13 -6.54 -15.92
C ALA A 196 4.26 -7.58 -15.92
N GLY A 197 3.94 -8.87 -16.11
CA GLY A 197 4.90 -9.96 -16.21
C GLY A 197 5.32 -10.55 -14.87
N ALA A 198 4.54 -10.35 -13.81
CA ALA A 198 4.78 -10.97 -12.50
C ALA A 198 4.15 -12.36 -12.39
N THR A 199 4.70 -13.17 -11.49
CA THR A 199 4.03 -14.38 -10.98
C THR A 199 3.19 -13.98 -9.77
N TYR A 200 1.88 -14.12 -9.88
CA TYR A 200 0.97 -13.84 -8.77
C TYR A 200 0.78 -15.08 -7.89
N LYS A 201 0.88 -14.91 -6.57
CA LYS A 201 0.59 -15.95 -5.59
C LYS A 201 -0.51 -15.48 -4.63
N GLU A 202 -1.38 -16.40 -4.26
CA GLU A 202 -2.47 -16.13 -3.33
C GLU A 202 -2.48 -17.17 -2.19
N PRO A 203 -3.06 -16.84 -1.03
CA PRO A 203 -3.30 -17.77 0.06
C PRO A 203 -4.46 -18.72 -0.27
N GLU A 204 -4.65 -19.76 0.55
CA GLU A 204 -5.78 -20.69 0.43
C GLU A 204 -7.10 -19.99 0.73
N GLY A 205 -7.20 -19.27 1.84
CA GLY A 205 -8.33 -18.42 2.21
C GLY A 205 -8.08 -16.95 1.82
N ALA A 206 -9.07 -16.27 1.25
CA ALA A 206 -8.91 -14.89 0.78
C ALA A 206 -8.48 -13.89 1.87
N PHE A 207 -8.80 -14.21 3.13
CA PHE A 207 -8.49 -13.36 4.29
C PHE A 207 -7.40 -13.94 5.19
N ASP A 208 -6.70 -15.01 4.77
CA ASP A 208 -5.54 -15.51 5.48
C ASP A 208 -4.39 -14.49 5.45
N VAL A 209 -3.60 -14.48 6.51
CA VAL A 209 -2.36 -13.69 6.54
C VAL A 209 -1.36 -14.30 5.56
N PHE A 210 -1.03 -13.54 4.53
CA PHE A 210 -0.10 -14.01 3.51
C PHE A 210 0.77 -12.88 2.98
N THR A 211 2.08 -13.14 2.88
CA THR A 211 3.08 -12.20 2.39
C THR A 211 4.03 -12.88 1.41
N VAL A 212 4.50 -12.12 0.44
CA VAL A 212 5.53 -12.54 -0.51
C VAL A 212 6.71 -11.59 -0.41
N VAL A 213 7.91 -12.16 -0.31
CA VAL A 213 9.18 -11.43 -0.35
C VAL A 213 9.97 -11.91 -1.56
N ASP A 214 10.24 -11.00 -2.49
CA ASP A 214 11.10 -11.24 -3.65
C ASP A 214 12.22 -10.20 -3.66
N GLY A 215 13.31 -10.52 -2.94
CA GLY A 215 14.41 -9.60 -2.71
C GLY A 215 13.98 -8.35 -1.93
N ARG A 216 13.99 -7.20 -2.61
CA ARG A 216 13.62 -5.89 -2.06
C ARG A 216 12.15 -5.51 -2.31
N LEU A 217 11.40 -6.39 -2.93
CA LEU A 217 9.97 -6.23 -3.17
C LEU A 217 9.21 -7.07 -2.14
N VAL A 218 8.32 -6.43 -1.37
CA VAL A 218 7.54 -7.11 -0.32
C VAL A 218 6.07 -6.78 -0.52
N THR A 219 5.24 -7.81 -0.64
CA THR A 219 3.80 -7.63 -0.85
C THR A 219 2.98 -8.45 0.14
N GLY A 220 1.80 -7.95 0.51
CA GLY A 220 0.82 -8.62 1.38
C GLY A 220 -0.56 -8.62 0.76
N THR A 221 -1.37 -9.60 1.14
CA THR A 221 -2.63 -9.90 0.42
C THR A 221 -3.80 -9.01 0.84
N ASN A 222 -3.95 -8.69 2.13
CA ASN A 222 -5.21 -8.19 2.70
C ASN A 222 -4.96 -7.40 4.01
N PRO A 223 -5.99 -6.80 4.63
CA PRO A 223 -5.82 -6.07 5.89
C PRO A 223 -5.16 -6.89 7.01
N PRO A 224 -5.50 -8.16 7.27
CA PRO A 224 -4.78 -8.99 8.24
C PRO A 224 -3.28 -9.14 7.96
N SER A 225 -2.85 -9.00 6.71
CA SER A 225 -1.44 -9.11 6.30
C SER A 225 -0.62 -7.83 6.50
N ALA A 226 -1.26 -6.69 6.79
CA ALA A 226 -0.60 -5.37 6.80
C ALA A 226 0.58 -5.31 7.78
N HIS A 227 0.40 -5.79 9.02
CA HIS A 227 1.46 -5.86 10.02
C HIS A 227 2.62 -6.75 9.55
N ALA A 228 2.32 -7.98 9.14
CA ALA A 228 3.33 -8.94 8.68
C ALA A 228 4.11 -8.43 7.46
N THR A 229 3.43 -7.75 6.53
CA THR A 229 4.06 -7.14 5.36
C THR A 229 5.07 -6.07 5.77
N ALA A 230 4.71 -5.22 6.73
CA ALA A 230 5.61 -4.19 7.23
C ALA A 230 6.83 -4.78 7.96
N VAL A 231 6.64 -5.83 8.77
CA VAL A 231 7.74 -6.56 9.42
C VAL A 231 8.70 -7.11 8.37
N LYS A 232 8.16 -7.76 7.32
CA LYS A 232 8.99 -8.28 6.21
C LYS A 232 9.69 -7.19 5.41
N ALA A 233 9.08 -6.01 5.27
CA ALA A 233 9.73 -4.86 4.62
C ALA A 233 10.91 -4.33 5.44
N VAL A 234 10.79 -4.27 6.77
CA VAL A 234 11.88 -3.93 7.69
C VAL A 234 12.99 -4.97 7.60
N GLU A 235 12.66 -6.28 7.70
CA GLU A 235 13.65 -7.36 7.57
C GLU A 235 14.40 -7.33 6.21
N ALA A 236 13.70 -6.97 5.13
CA ALA A 236 14.31 -6.82 3.83
C ALA A 236 15.26 -5.61 3.78
N PHE A 237 14.88 -4.50 4.41
CA PHE A 237 15.73 -3.30 4.49
C PHE A 237 17.00 -3.53 5.32
N GLU A 238 16.91 -4.27 6.43
CA GLU A 238 18.04 -4.57 7.31
C GLU A 238 19.08 -5.52 6.68
N LYS A 239 18.73 -6.14 5.57
CA LYS A 239 19.65 -7.03 4.80
C LYS A 239 20.36 -6.31 3.66
N LEU A 240 20.11 -5.02 3.45
CA LEU A 240 20.74 -4.22 2.41
C LEU A 240 22.11 -3.71 2.87
#